data_9b59a5636ab4171cb4f03a818d0f9838
#
_entry.id   9b59a5636ab4171cb4f03a818d0f9838
#
_cell.length_a   1.000
_cell.length_b   1.000
_cell.length_c   1.000
_cell.angle_alpha   90.00
_cell.angle_beta   90.00
_cell.angle_gamma   90.00
#
_symmetry.space_group_name_H-M   'P 1'
#
loop_
_entity.id
_entity.type
_entity.pdbx_description
1 polymer ?
#
loop_
_entity_poly.entity_id
_entity_poly.type
_entity_poly.pdbx_seq_one_letter_code
_entity_poly.pdbx_strand_id
1 'polypeptide(L)'
;VAAVTSARRRCRIDVEIAIVRPAHPFMDGCAVRFTFPNGYTGSVIRHSGSYGGSQGLWEIAVMYDGVIVYDTPITDDVLGWQTEEDVKQVLNQIRALPKRAV
;
A
#
# COMPACT_ATOMS: atom_id res chain seq x y z
N VAL A 1 15.99 5.80 -4.86
CA VAL A 1 14.55 5.82 -4.64
C VAL A 1 13.83 5.29 -5.86
N ALA A 2 13.03 4.27 -5.68
CA ALA A 2 12.31 3.68 -6.78
C ALA A 2 11.01 4.45 -7.04
N ALA A 3 10.76 4.73 -8.28
CA ALA A 3 9.47 5.27 -8.66
C ALA A 3 8.42 4.17 -8.63
N VAL A 4 7.21 4.54 -8.31
CA VAL A 4 6.09 3.61 -8.36
C VAL A 4 5.78 3.28 -9.81
N THR A 5 5.68 1.99 -10.09
CA THR A 5 5.23 1.52 -11.39
C THR A 5 3.91 0.82 -11.20
N SER A 6 2.87 1.34 -11.75
CA SER A 6 1.60 0.67 -11.72
C SER A 6 1.36 -0.02 -13.05
N ALA A 7 0.63 -1.11 -13.03
CA ALA A 7 0.30 -1.85 -14.23
C ALA A 7 -0.58 -1.05 -15.19
N ARG A 8 -1.31 -0.08 -14.67
CA ARG A 8 -2.21 0.73 -15.46
C ARG A 8 -2.02 2.19 -15.15
N ARG A 9 -2.27 3.01 -16.15
CA ARG A 9 -2.13 4.45 -16.01
C ARG A 9 -3.00 5.01 -14.89
N ARG A 10 -4.25 4.56 -14.76
CA ARG A 10 -5.16 5.03 -13.71
C ARG A 10 -4.80 4.56 -12.33
N CYS A 11 -3.94 3.56 -12.23
CA CYS A 11 -3.53 2.99 -10.96
C CYS A 11 -2.25 3.61 -10.45
N ARG A 12 -1.81 4.68 -11.07
CA ARG A 12 -0.56 5.30 -10.76
C ARG A 12 -0.67 6.11 -9.47
N ILE A 13 0.25 5.88 -8.56
CA ILE A 13 0.44 6.69 -7.38
C ILE A 13 1.80 7.33 -7.48
N ASP A 14 1.84 8.64 -7.34
CA ASP A 14 3.07 9.41 -7.47
C ASP A 14 3.74 9.52 -6.11
N VAL A 15 4.45 8.48 -5.73
CA VAL A 15 5.21 8.44 -4.48
C VAL A 15 6.61 7.92 -4.75
N GLU A 16 7.57 8.42 -3.97
CA GLU A 16 8.94 7.93 -4.01
C GLU A 16 9.19 7.02 -2.84
N ILE A 17 9.38 5.75 -3.12
CA ILE A 17 9.67 4.76 -2.09
C ILE A 17 10.64 3.72 -2.64
N ALA A 18 11.10 2.86 -1.75
CA ALA A 18 12.24 2.03 -2.05
C ALA A 18 12.00 0.99 -3.13
N ILE A 19 10.89 0.28 -3.09
CA ILE A 19 10.67 -0.84 -3.98
C ILE A 19 9.24 -0.88 -4.44
N VAL A 20 9.06 -1.18 -5.70
CA VAL A 20 7.75 -1.25 -6.31
C VAL A 20 7.55 -2.62 -6.92
N ARG A 21 6.41 -3.19 -6.67
CA ARG A 21 5.94 -4.40 -7.34
C ARG A 21 4.87 -4.03 -8.34
N PRO A 22 4.76 -4.78 -9.44
CA PRO A 22 3.67 -4.54 -10.38
C PRO A 22 2.31 -4.65 -9.72
N ALA A 23 1.41 -3.82 -10.16
CA ALA A 23 0.04 -3.86 -9.68
C ALA A 23 -0.67 -5.11 -10.18
N HIS A 24 -1.57 -5.61 -9.35
CA HIS A 24 -2.53 -6.63 -9.76
C HIS A 24 -3.85 -5.94 -10.02
N PRO A 25 -4.34 -5.94 -11.25
CA PRO A 25 -5.60 -5.28 -11.52
C PRO A 25 -6.75 -6.09 -10.94
N PHE A 26 -7.63 -5.41 -10.23
CA PHE A 26 -8.96 -5.92 -9.95
C PHE A 26 -9.85 -5.63 -11.13
N MET A 27 -11.07 -6.16 -11.14
CA MET A 27 -11.97 -5.98 -12.26
C MET A 27 -12.24 -4.51 -12.58
N ASP A 28 -12.34 -3.67 -11.57
CA ASP A 28 -12.69 -2.26 -11.74
C ASP A 28 -11.72 -1.31 -11.04
N GLY A 29 -10.53 -1.75 -10.73
CA GLY A 29 -9.66 -0.92 -9.92
C GLY A 29 -8.20 -1.26 -10.01
N CYS A 30 -7.51 -0.90 -8.96
CA CYS A 30 -6.06 -0.86 -8.89
C CYS A 30 -5.54 -1.52 -7.63
N ALA A 31 -4.38 -2.16 -7.75
CA ALA A 31 -3.65 -2.65 -6.60
C ALA A 31 -2.16 -2.42 -6.86
N VAL A 32 -1.49 -1.80 -5.92
CA VAL A 32 -0.06 -1.55 -5.99
C VAL A 32 0.57 -2.00 -4.69
N ARG A 33 1.67 -2.72 -4.76
CA ARG A 33 2.39 -3.18 -3.58
C ARG A 33 3.76 -2.54 -3.52
N PHE A 34 4.12 -2.10 -2.33
CA PHE A 34 5.40 -1.45 -2.05
C PHE A 34 6.13 -2.27 -1.01
N THR A 35 7.18 -2.95 -1.43
CA THR A 35 7.95 -3.83 -0.54
C THR A 35 9.20 -3.11 -0.07
N PHE A 36 9.46 -3.17 1.23
CA PHE A 36 10.56 -2.44 1.86
C PHE A 36 11.65 -3.40 2.35
N PRO A 37 12.87 -2.88 2.55
CA PRO A 37 13.97 -3.72 3.01
C PRO A 37 13.76 -4.37 4.38
N ASN A 38 12.86 -3.83 5.21
CA ASN A 38 12.51 -4.43 6.49
C ASN A 38 11.61 -5.66 6.38
N GLY A 39 11.21 -6.04 5.16
CA GLY A 39 10.33 -7.18 4.93
C GLY A 39 8.86 -6.85 4.91
N TYR A 40 8.48 -5.65 5.31
CA TYR A 40 7.09 -5.23 5.25
C TYR A 40 6.71 -4.77 3.85
N THR A 41 5.43 -4.91 3.55
CA THR A 41 4.84 -4.45 2.30
C THR A 41 3.62 -3.61 2.61
N GLY A 42 3.47 -2.49 1.92
CA GLY A 42 2.23 -1.74 1.91
C GLY A 42 1.41 -2.15 0.69
N SER A 43 0.22 -2.65 0.92
CA SER A 43 -0.71 -3.02 -0.17
C SER A 43 -1.74 -1.91 -0.30
N VAL A 44 -1.70 -1.20 -1.43
CA VAL A 44 -2.53 -0.03 -1.68
C VAL A 44 -3.51 -0.37 -2.78
N ILE A 45 -4.79 -0.34 -2.45
CA ILE A 45 -5.85 -0.74 -3.39
C ILE A 45 -6.89 0.36 -3.53
N ARG A 46 -7.56 0.35 -4.68
CA ARG A 46 -8.69 1.22 -4.96
C ARG A 46 -9.59 0.55 -5.98
N HIS A 47 -10.76 0.14 -5.55
CA HIS A 47 -11.80 -0.40 -6.43
C HIS A 47 -13.16 -0.15 -5.78
N SER A 48 -14.23 -0.53 -6.46
CA SER A 48 -15.58 -0.21 -5.97
C SER A 48 -15.91 -0.84 -4.63
N GLY A 49 -15.27 -1.94 -4.28
CA GLY A 49 -15.48 -2.64 -3.00
C GLY A 49 -14.49 -2.28 -1.91
N SER A 50 -13.50 -1.43 -2.18
CA SER A 50 -12.55 -1.01 -1.15
C SER A 50 -13.09 0.18 -0.36
N TYR A 51 -12.58 0.35 0.85
CA TYR A 51 -13.01 1.46 1.71
C TYR A 51 -12.56 2.80 1.12
N GLY A 52 -13.53 3.57 0.64
CA GLY A 52 -13.29 4.85 0.00
C GLY A 52 -13.06 4.76 -1.50
N GLY A 53 -13.02 3.56 -2.08
CA GLY A 53 -12.68 3.38 -3.48
C GLY A 53 -13.65 4.07 -4.44
N SER A 54 -14.95 4.02 -4.15
CA SER A 54 -15.94 4.68 -4.99
C SER A 54 -15.82 6.21 -4.99
N GLN A 55 -15.09 6.76 -4.03
CA GLN A 55 -14.82 8.18 -3.93
C GLN A 55 -13.42 8.55 -4.40
N GLY A 56 -12.72 7.62 -5.03
CA GLY A 56 -11.36 7.86 -5.51
C GLY A 56 -10.30 7.83 -4.43
N LEU A 57 -10.63 7.32 -3.25
CA LEU A 57 -9.70 7.22 -2.14
C LEU A 57 -9.13 5.83 -2.05
N TRP A 58 -8.01 5.70 -1.34
CA TRP A 58 -7.24 4.47 -1.28
C TRP A 58 -7.47 3.72 0.02
N GLU A 59 -7.30 2.41 -0.04
CA GLU A 59 -7.24 1.55 1.13
C GLU A 59 -5.85 0.95 1.20
N ILE A 60 -5.24 0.96 2.39
CA ILE A 60 -3.89 0.44 2.55
C ILE A 60 -3.87 -0.61 3.66
N ALA A 61 -3.20 -1.72 3.38
CA ALA A 61 -2.97 -2.79 4.33
C ALA A 61 -1.49 -2.99 4.54
N VAL A 62 -1.10 -3.33 5.76
CA VAL A 62 0.28 -3.65 6.09
C VAL A 62 0.44 -5.16 5.95
N MET A 63 1.45 -5.58 5.22
CA MET A 63 1.72 -7.00 4.98
C MET A 63 3.12 -7.36 5.43
N TYR A 64 3.31 -8.60 5.80
CA TYR A 64 4.62 -9.18 6.05
C TYR A 64 4.60 -10.63 5.59
N ASP A 65 5.64 -11.02 4.85
CA ASP A 65 5.78 -12.40 4.36
C ASP A 65 4.55 -12.87 3.59
N GLY A 66 3.97 -12.00 2.78
CA GLY A 66 2.87 -12.32 1.87
C GLY A 66 1.48 -12.31 2.50
N VAL A 67 1.36 -11.98 3.78
CA VAL A 67 0.07 -11.95 4.46
C VAL A 67 -0.15 -10.60 5.14
N ILE A 68 -1.42 -10.22 5.29
CA ILE A 68 -1.76 -9.01 6.02
C ILE A 68 -1.50 -9.25 7.51
N VAL A 69 -0.85 -8.29 8.15
CA VAL A 69 -0.58 -8.34 9.58
C VAL A 69 -1.33 -7.22 10.29
N TYR A 70 -1.77 -7.51 11.49
CA TYR A 70 -2.63 -6.60 12.26
C TYR A 70 -1.99 -6.20 13.59
N ASP A 71 -0.72 -6.50 13.77
CA ASP A 71 -0.01 -6.34 15.04
C ASP A 71 1.06 -5.26 14.98
N THR A 72 0.90 -4.29 14.08
CA THR A 72 1.82 -3.17 13.99
C THR A 72 1.23 -1.93 14.67
N PRO A 73 2.07 -0.97 15.07
CA PRO A 73 1.54 0.28 15.63
C PRO A 73 0.83 1.16 14.60
N ILE A 74 0.89 0.82 13.31
CA ILE A 74 0.25 1.61 12.26
C ILE A 74 -1.25 1.39 12.26
N THR A 75 -1.68 0.13 12.31
CA THR A 75 -3.09 -0.20 12.34
C THR A 75 -3.26 -1.65 12.78
N ASP A 76 -4.38 -1.93 13.42
CA ASP A 76 -4.81 -3.29 13.75
C ASP A 76 -5.87 -3.81 12.78
N ASP A 77 -6.05 -3.12 11.67
CA ASP A 77 -6.99 -3.48 10.62
C ASP A 77 -6.38 -3.01 9.28
N VAL A 78 -7.18 -2.41 8.41
CA VAL A 78 -6.72 -1.72 7.22
C VAL A 78 -7.11 -0.25 7.34
N LEU A 79 -6.46 0.60 6.57
CA LEU A 79 -6.73 2.03 6.58
C LEU A 79 -7.45 2.39 5.29
N GLY A 80 -8.72 2.75 5.39
CA GLY A 80 -9.52 3.18 4.26
C GLY A 80 -9.59 4.70 4.13
N TRP A 81 -10.24 5.14 3.08
CA TRP A 81 -10.47 6.58 2.80
C TRP A 81 -9.20 7.41 2.81
N GLN A 82 -8.11 6.88 2.27
CA GLN A 82 -6.82 7.54 2.28
C GLN A 82 -6.63 8.36 1.01
N THR A 83 -6.23 9.61 1.16
CA THR A 83 -5.77 10.43 0.03
C THR A 83 -4.39 9.96 -0.40
N GLU A 84 -3.90 10.46 -1.53
CA GLU A 84 -2.54 10.14 -1.96
C GLU A 84 -1.51 10.60 -0.94
N GLU A 85 -1.72 11.75 -0.33
CA GLU A 85 -0.82 12.25 0.70
C GLU A 85 -0.83 11.35 1.93
N ASP A 86 -2.01 10.88 2.35
CA ASP A 86 -2.13 9.94 3.46
C ASP A 86 -1.38 8.64 3.15
N VAL A 87 -1.51 8.14 1.93
CA VAL A 87 -0.80 6.94 1.49
C VAL A 87 0.70 7.11 1.62
N LYS A 88 1.23 8.25 1.19
CA LYS A 88 2.66 8.54 1.32
C LYS A 88 3.11 8.47 2.77
N GLN A 89 2.36 9.08 3.66
CA GLN A 89 2.70 9.09 5.08
C GLN A 89 2.67 7.68 5.67
N VAL A 90 1.64 6.91 5.35
CA VAL A 90 1.52 5.54 5.85
C VAL A 90 2.66 4.67 5.30
N LEU A 91 2.97 4.79 4.03
CA LEU A 91 4.08 4.04 3.44
C LEU A 91 5.42 4.38 4.11
N ASN A 92 5.64 5.64 4.45
CA ASN A 92 6.84 6.03 5.18
C ASN A 92 6.86 5.42 6.58
N GLN A 93 5.73 5.32 7.24
CA GLN A 93 5.62 4.66 8.54
C GLN A 93 5.92 3.16 8.43
N ILE A 94 5.41 2.51 7.40
CA ILE A 94 5.69 1.08 7.17
C ILE A 94 7.18 0.87 6.94
N ARG A 95 7.78 1.71 6.12
CA ARG A 95 9.21 1.63 5.83
C ARG A 95 10.06 1.80 7.08
N ALA A 96 9.60 2.57 8.04
CA ALA A 96 10.33 2.85 9.27
C ALA A 96 10.13 1.78 10.34
N LEU A 97 9.27 0.80 10.13
CA LEU A 97 9.08 -0.27 11.10
C LEU A 97 10.36 -1.08 11.26
N PRO A 98 10.66 -1.50 12.49
CA PRO A 98 11.82 -2.36 12.69
C PRO A 98 11.58 -3.72 12.03
N LYS A 99 12.68 -4.31 11.58
CA LYS A 99 12.65 -5.64 11.02
C LYS A 99 12.13 -6.63 12.07
N ARG A 100 11.24 -7.53 11.67
CA ARG A 100 10.75 -8.54 12.62
C ARG A 100 11.87 -9.48 13.01
N ALA A 101 11.86 -9.88 14.25
CA ALA A 101 12.77 -10.91 14.75
C ALA A 101 12.38 -12.26 14.12
N VAL A 102 13.41 -13.07 13.86
CA VAL A 102 13.20 -14.39 13.27
C VAL A 102 13.09 -15.43 14.37
#